data_f780bd32bfc8a13e67cba2ed06ab6ca8
#
_entry.id   f780bd32bfc8a13e67cba2ed06ab6ca8
#
_cell.length_a   1.000
_cell.length_b   1.000
_cell.length_c   1.000
_cell.angle_alpha   90.00
_cell.angle_beta   90.00
_cell.angle_gamma   90.00
#
_symmetry.space_group_name_H-M   'P 1'
#
loop_
_entity.id
_entity.type
_entity.pdbx_description
1 polymer ?
#
loop_
_entity_poly.entity_id
_entity_poly.type
_entity_poly.pdbx_seq_one_letter_code
_entity_poly.pdbx_strand_id
1 'polypeptide(L)'
;MARIVRRIPITKARINLGQVARRAHVNREYFILEKDGIPVAGLLSADELEDYLEMQEPGLKAQIRKSSEEYRRGKKRDAGAFLAELRRKPARTKK
;
A
#
# COMPACT_ATOMS: atom_id res chain seq x y z
N MET A 1 -21.67 -3.67 -8.60
CA MET A 1 -21.89 -3.12 -7.27
C MET A 1 -20.91 -2.00 -6.97
N ALA A 2 -21.42 -0.93 -6.43
CA ALA A 2 -20.59 0.23 -6.18
C ALA A 2 -19.66 0.00 -4.98
N ARG A 3 -18.45 0.47 -5.10
CA ARG A 3 -17.51 0.44 -4.00
C ARG A 3 -17.75 1.60 -3.08
N ILE A 4 -17.48 1.41 -1.83
CA ILE A 4 -17.59 2.47 -0.86
C ILE A 4 -16.24 3.18 -0.81
N VAL A 5 -16.29 4.49 -1.01
CA VAL A 5 -15.08 5.31 -0.94
C VAL A 5 -15.19 6.20 0.28
N ARG A 6 -14.22 6.10 1.17
CA ARG A 6 -14.22 6.89 2.39
C ARG A 6 -13.04 7.83 2.41
N ARG A 7 -13.26 9.01 2.91
CA ARG A 7 -12.21 10.00 3.05
C ARG A 7 -11.92 10.20 4.52
N ILE A 8 -10.68 9.99 4.92
CA ILE A 8 -10.31 10.13 6.33
C ILE A 8 -9.00 10.87 6.45
N PRO A 9 -8.80 11.59 7.55
CA PRO A 9 -7.52 12.26 7.79
C PRO A 9 -6.41 11.24 7.93
N ILE A 10 -5.26 11.56 7.40
CA ILE A 10 -4.13 10.64 7.44
C ILE A 10 -3.71 10.32 8.89
N THR A 11 -3.86 11.28 9.78
CA THR A 11 -3.53 11.03 11.18
C THR A 11 -4.44 9.98 11.77
N LYS A 12 -5.73 10.01 11.41
CA LYS A 12 -6.66 9.04 11.90
C LYS A 12 -6.37 7.66 11.31
N ALA A 13 -6.04 7.63 10.02
CA ALA A 13 -5.70 6.37 9.39
C ALA A 13 -4.48 5.75 10.04
N ARG A 14 -3.50 6.56 10.39
CA ARG A 14 -2.29 6.05 11.00
C ARG A 14 -2.58 5.39 12.35
N ILE A 15 -3.41 6.02 13.15
CA ILE A 15 -3.75 5.48 14.46
C ILE A 15 -4.51 4.18 14.35
N ASN A 16 -5.36 4.06 13.34
CA ASN A 16 -6.21 2.89 13.16
C ASN A 16 -5.82 2.07 11.94
N LEU A 17 -4.55 2.06 11.60
CA LEU A 17 -4.13 1.49 10.33
C LEU A 17 -4.51 0.03 10.17
N GLY A 18 -4.36 -0.76 11.23
CA GLY A 18 -4.71 -2.18 11.14
C GLY A 18 -6.17 -2.37 10.78
N GLN A 19 -7.02 -1.59 11.40
CA GLN A 19 -8.46 -1.68 11.16
C GLN A 19 -8.82 -1.17 9.77
N VAL A 20 -8.20 -0.09 9.34
CA VAL A 20 -8.45 0.47 8.02
C VAL A 20 -8.01 -0.52 6.95
N ALA A 21 -6.84 -1.11 7.13
CA ALA A 21 -6.35 -2.09 6.17
C ALA A 21 -7.25 -3.32 6.10
N ARG A 22 -7.75 -3.76 7.25
CA ARG A 22 -8.65 -4.90 7.26
C ARG A 22 -9.93 -4.59 6.50
N ARG A 23 -10.48 -3.40 6.68
CA ARG A 23 -11.70 -3.03 5.99
C ARG A 23 -11.48 -2.94 4.48
N ALA A 24 -10.32 -2.46 4.08
CA ALA A 24 -10.01 -2.43 2.65
C ALA A 24 -9.91 -3.83 2.09
N HIS A 25 -9.32 -4.74 2.85
CA HIS A 25 -9.12 -6.10 2.40
C HIS A 25 -10.41 -6.92 2.40
N VAL A 26 -11.14 -6.88 3.50
CA VAL A 26 -12.33 -7.74 3.66
C VAL A 26 -13.56 -7.13 3.01
N ASN A 27 -13.79 -5.85 3.26
CA ASN A 27 -14.99 -5.19 2.76
C ASN A 27 -14.81 -4.50 1.44
N ARG A 28 -13.59 -4.52 0.91
CA ARG A 28 -13.31 -3.89 -0.37
C ARG A 28 -13.66 -2.41 -0.37
N GLU A 29 -13.40 -1.75 0.75
CA GLU A 29 -13.59 -0.32 0.82
C GLU A 29 -12.33 0.39 0.35
N TYR A 30 -12.52 1.54 -0.27
CA TYR A 30 -11.40 2.37 -0.69
C TYR A 30 -11.29 3.53 0.28
N PHE A 31 -10.07 3.84 0.68
CA PHE A 31 -9.85 4.96 1.58
C PHE A 31 -8.98 6.00 0.91
N ILE A 32 -9.45 7.23 0.95
CA ILE A 32 -8.66 8.35 0.49
C ILE A 32 -8.14 9.07 1.72
N LEU A 33 -6.83 9.12 1.85
CA LEU A 33 -6.19 9.70 3.01
C LEU A 33 -5.92 11.17 2.74
N GLU A 34 -6.33 12.01 3.67
CA GLU A 34 -6.24 13.44 3.48
C GLU A 34 -5.34 14.07 4.52
N LYS A 35 -4.64 15.10 4.09
CA LYS A 35 -3.89 15.93 5.00
C LYS A 35 -4.37 17.36 4.79
N ASP A 36 -4.89 17.96 5.86
CA ASP A 36 -5.42 19.33 5.79
C ASP A 36 -6.47 19.45 4.70
N GLY A 37 -7.30 18.42 4.57
CA GLY A 37 -8.39 18.44 3.60
C GLY A 37 -7.98 18.12 2.18
N ILE A 38 -6.71 17.86 1.96
CA ILE A 38 -6.20 17.59 0.61
C ILE A 38 -5.89 16.11 0.48
N PRO A 39 -6.44 15.44 -0.55
CA PRO A 39 -6.13 14.02 -0.77
C PRO A 39 -4.64 13.86 -1.09
N VAL A 40 -3.97 12.98 -0.36
CA VAL A 40 -2.55 12.77 -0.57
C VAL A 40 -2.22 11.31 -0.87
N ALA A 41 -3.12 10.39 -0.58
CA ALA A 41 -2.82 8.98 -0.82
C ALA A 41 -4.12 8.20 -0.85
N GLY A 42 -4.02 6.97 -1.29
CA GLY A 42 -5.17 6.08 -1.28
C GLY A 42 -4.78 4.74 -0.70
N LEU A 43 -5.78 4.03 -0.21
CA LEU A 43 -5.57 2.72 0.37
C LEU A 43 -6.66 1.79 -0.11
N LEU A 44 -6.27 0.65 -0.64
CA LEU A 44 -7.20 -0.35 -1.13
C LEU A 44 -6.58 -1.71 -0.90
N SER A 45 -7.34 -2.77 -1.17
CA SER A 45 -6.82 -4.11 -0.94
C SER A 45 -5.60 -4.37 -1.81
N ALA A 46 -4.71 -5.21 -1.31
CA ALA A 46 -3.49 -5.53 -2.05
C ALA A 46 -3.81 -6.19 -3.39
N ASP A 47 -4.83 -7.03 -3.40
CA ASP A 47 -5.22 -7.70 -4.65
C ASP A 47 -5.59 -6.71 -5.73
N GLU A 48 -6.39 -5.72 -5.37
CA GLU A 48 -6.84 -4.74 -6.35
C GLU A 48 -5.70 -3.85 -6.80
N LEU A 49 -4.82 -3.52 -5.86
CA LEU A 49 -3.66 -2.71 -6.21
C LEU A 49 -2.74 -3.46 -7.17
N GLU A 50 -2.52 -4.74 -6.90
CA GLU A 50 -1.67 -5.54 -7.76
C GLU A 50 -2.27 -5.65 -9.17
N ASP A 51 -3.58 -5.83 -9.25
CA ASP A 51 -4.22 -5.90 -10.54
C ASP A 51 -4.09 -4.58 -11.31
N TYR A 52 -4.27 -3.49 -10.60
CA TYR A 52 -4.13 -2.19 -11.22
C TYR A 52 -2.70 -1.98 -11.74
N LEU A 53 -1.73 -2.32 -10.92
CA LEU A 53 -0.33 -2.17 -11.30
C LEU A 53 0.02 -3.05 -12.49
N GLU A 54 -0.57 -4.24 -12.53
CA GLU A 54 -0.33 -5.13 -13.65
C GLU A 54 -0.82 -4.54 -14.96
N MET A 55 -1.94 -3.84 -14.90
CA MET A 55 -2.45 -3.17 -16.08
C MET A 55 -1.54 -2.03 -16.53
N GLN A 56 -0.90 -1.37 -15.57
CA GLN A 56 0.01 -0.28 -15.89
C GLN A 56 1.35 -0.77 -16.38
N GLU A 57 1.82 -1.86 -15.80
CA GLU A 57 3.15 -2.36 -16.09
C GLU A 57 3.13 -3.89 -16.01
N PRO A 58 2.88 -4.56 -17.13
CA PRO A 58 2.81 -6.02 -17.12
C PRO A 58 4.09 -6.64 -16.57
N GLY A 59 3.91 -7.64 -15.72
CA GLY A 59 5.03 -8.30 -15.07
C GLY A 59 5.27 -7.85 -13.66
N LEU A 60 4.71 -6.73 -13.27
CA LEU A 60 4.94 -6.19 -11.94
C LEU A 60 4.35 -7.09 -10.87
N LYS A 61 3.20 -7.69 -11.15
CA LYS A 61 2.55 -8.56 -10.21
C LYS A 61 3.41 -9.77 -9.88
N ALA A 62 4.05 -10.34 -10.90
CA ALA A 62 4.93 -11.48 -10.69
C ALA A 62 6.14 -11.07 -9.86
N GLN A 63 6.62 -9.87 -10.08
CA GLN A 63 7.75 -9.35 -9.34
C GLN A 63 7.42 -9.18 -7.87
N ILE A 64 6.24 -8.66 -7.58
CA ILE A 64 5.80 -8.49 -6.21
C ILE A 64 5.68 -9.85 -5.53
N ARG A 65 5.12 -10.82 -6.21
CA ARG A 65 4.96 -12.15 -5.66
C ARG A 65 6.30 -12.80 -5.36
N LYS A 66 7.25 -12.61 -6.24
CA LYS A 66 8.59 -13.18 -6.04
C LYS A 66 9.25 -12.58 -4.80
N SER A 67 9.12 -11.29 -4.63
CA SER A 67 9.69 -10.63 -3.45
C SER A 67 9.07 -11.17 -2.18
N SER A 68 7.77 -11.38 -2.18
CA SER A 68 7.08 -11.89 -1.01
C SER A 68 7.54 -13.30 -0.66
N GLU A 69 7.78 -14.12 -1.66
CA GLU A 69 8.24 -15.47 -1.42
C GLU A 69 9.64 -15.50 -0.85
N GLU A 70 10.51 -14.66 -1.38
CA GLU A 70 11.87 -14.59 -0.86
C GLU A 70 11.86 -14.15 0.59
N TYR A 71 11.01 -13.23 0.94
CA TYR A 71 10.90 -12.77 2.31
C TYR A 71 10.45 -13.92 3.20
N ARG A 72 9.45 -14.67 2.78
CA ARG A 72 8.91 -15.75 3.57
C ARG A 72 9.88 -16.91 3.74
N ARG A 73 10.82 -17.07 2.82
CA ARG A 73 11.77 -18.16 2.91
C ARG A 73 12.91 -17.88 3.88
N GLY A 74 12.76 -16.86 4.69
CA GLY A 74 13.76 -16.59 5.68
C GLY A 74 14.80 -15.58 5.28
N LYS A 75 14.61 -14.97 4.14
CA LYS A 75 15.49 -13.88 3.74
C LYS A 75 14.99 -12.59 4.27
N LYS A 76 14.32 -12.66 5.40
CA LYS A 76 13.75 -11.46 5.95
C LYS A 76 14.82 -10.58 6.56
N ARG A 77 14.56 -9.31 6.45
CA ARG A 77 15.38 -8.31 7.09
C ARG A 77 14.58 -7.74 8.24
N ASP A 78 15.29 -7.20 9.19
CA ASP A 78 14.57 -6.55 10.27
C ASP A 78 13.97 -5.25 9.75
N ALA A 79 13.07 -4.68 10.54
CA ALA A 79 12.35 -3.48 10.13
C ALA A 79 13.30 -2.31 9.89
N GLY A 80 14.35 -2.22 10.68
CA GLY A 80 15.29 -1.13 10.53
C GLY A 80 16.00 -1.16 9.20
N ALA A 81 16.44 -2.33 8.79
CA ALA A 81 17.12 -2.49 7.52
C ALA A 81 16.20 -2.16 6.36
N PHE A 82 14.97 -2.60 6.46
CA PHE A 82 13.99 -2.34 5.42
C PHE A 82 13.71 -0.85 5.27
N LEU A 83 13.54 -0.18 6.38
CA LEU A 83 13.28 1.24 6.36
C LEU A 83 14.46 2.03 5.82
N ALA A 84 15.67 1.60 6.17
CA ALA A 84 16.85 2.25 5.65
C ALA A 84 16.93 2.12 4.14
N GLU A 85 16.57 0.96 3.64
CA GLU A 85 16.59 0.73 2.21
C GLU A 85 15.58 1.63 1.50
N LEU A 86 14.40 1.79 2.07
CA LEU A 86 13.40 2.66 1.49
C LEU A 86 13.88 4.09 1.44
N ARG A 87 14.57 4.52 2.47
CA ARG A 87 15.08 5.89 2.51
C ARG A 87 16.14 6.14 1.48
N ARG A 88 16.88 5.12 1.13
CA ARG A 88 17.95 5.28 0.17
C ARG A 88 17.45 5.38 -1.26
N LYS A 89 16.17 5.13 -1.48
CA LYS A 89 15.60 5.18 -2.81
C LYS A 89 14.51 6.22 -2.93
N PRO A 90 14.74 7.42 -2.50
CA PRO A 90 13.69 8.44 -2.55
C PRO A 90 13.58 9.13 -3.88
N ALA A 91 14.64 9.14 -4.64
CA ALA A 91 14.71 9.98 -5.83
C ALA A 91 13.65 9.64 -6.85
N ARG A 92 13.16 8.45 -6.81
CA ARG A 92 12.19 8.04 -7.80
C ARG A 92 10.92 8.85 -7.74
N THR A 93 10.67 9.41 -6.63
CA THR A 93 9.42 10.10 -6.44
C THR A 93 9.51 11.55 -6.69
N LYS A 94 10.53 12.03 -6.98
CA LYS A 94 10.66 13.40 -7.02
C LYS A 94 10.25 14.08 -8.11
N LYS A 95 9.93 14.24 -8.01
CA LYS A 95 9.70 14.70 -8.74
C LYS A 95 9.60 15.32 -8.80
#